data_e5bdea80d0989b7126bf8eebb4b9eabe
#
_entry.id   e5bdea80d0989b7126bf8eebb4b9eabe
#
_cell.length_a   1.000
_cell.length_b   1.000
_cell.length_c   1.000
_cell.angle_alpha   90.00
_cell.angle_beta   90.00
_cell.angle_gamma   90.00
#
_symmetry.space_group_name_H-M   'P 1'
#
loop_
_entity.id
_entity.type
_entity.pdbx_description
1 polymer ?
#
loop_
_entity_poly.entity_id
_entity_poly.type
_entity_poly.pdbx_seq_one_letter_code
_entity_poly.pdbx_strand_id
1 'polypeptide(L)'
;LLAVCLSGCMTDVQSVQCRRVNSLSPFGPAVMEEQGVGLSIKAFEQGVEDGSLAGHVGFAESVGMIAEALGWKVDKFEQQMKPIVTTVDRKSPYGFAKAGDVAGVNMTGQGYVNGELKIDMIHPQQIEPEMEGTHTGDYIVLKGTPNVSMAINPEVDGGIGTIAMMVNMIPHVINARPGLKTMLDLPVPRAIMGDMRDMIEK
;
A
#
# COMPACT_ATOMS: atom_id res chain seq x y z
N LEU A 1 -2.60 2.62 -7.99
CA LEU A 1 -2.45 3.33 -9.27
C LEU A 1 -1.60 2.56 -10.27
N LEU A 2 -0.38 2.08 -9.92
CA LEU A 2 0.51 1.35 -10.86
C LEU A 2 -0.18 0.11 -11.46
N ALA A 3 -0.93 -0.65 -10.67
CA ALA A 3 -1.69 -1.80 -11.18
C ALA A 3 -2.69 -1.39 -12.26
N VAL A 4 -3.39 -0.26 -12.07
CA VAL A 4 -4.32 0.28 -13.07
C VAL A 4 -3.58 0.68 -14.35
N CYS A 5 -2.46 1.39 -14.24
CA CYS A 5 -1.65 1.78 -15.41
C CYS A 5 -1.13 0.56 -16.17
N LEU A 6 -0.63 -0.46 -15.47
CA LEU A 6 -0.13 -1.69 -16.09
C LEU A 6 -1.22 -2.49 -16.80
N SER A 7 -2.47 -2.44 -16.32
CA SER A 7 -3.59 -3.12 -16.97
C SER A 7 -3.87 -2.61 -18.38
N GLY A 8 -3.45 -1.37 -18.69
CA GLY A 8 -3.62 -0.76 -20.00
C GLY A 8 -2.86 -1.45 -21.15
N CYS A 9 -1.90 -2.34 -20.85
CA CYS A 9 -1.22 -3.15 -21.86
C CYS A 9 -1.78 -4.59 -21.95
N MET A 10 -2.94 -4.86 -21.36
CA MET A 10 -3.60 -6.17 -21.35
C MET A 10 -4.93 -6.13 -22.09
N THR A 11 -5.26 -7.21 -22.75
CA THR A 11 -6.56 -7.38 -23.41
C THR A 11 -7.59 -8.09 -22.52
N ASP A 12 -7.13 -8.74 -21.45
CA ASP A 12 -7.94 -9.40 -20.43
C ASP A 12 -7.21 -9.37 -19.11
N VAL A 13 -7.90 -9.02 -18.02
CA VAL A 13 -7.38 -9.06 -16.65
C VAL A 13 -8.24 -10.01 -15.83
N GLN A 14 -7.63 -11.04 -15.26
CA GLN A 14 -8.30 -12.07 -14.46
C GLN A 14 -8.13 -11.85 -12.96
N SER A 15 -6.94 -11.39 -12.52
CA SER A 15 -6.69 -11.03 -11.14
C SER A 15 -5.55 -10.04 -11.01
N VAL A 16 -5.55 -9.29 -9.90
CA VAL A 16 -4.55 -8.29 -9.52
C VAL A 16 -4.01 -8.63 -8.14
N GLN A 17 -2.70 -8.76 -8.01
CA GLN A 17 -2.03 -8.83 -6.71
C GLN A 17 -1.08 -7.64 -6.58
N CYS A 18 -1.19 -6.92 -5.47
CA CYS A 18 -0.28 -5.84 -5.10
C CYS A 18 0.34 -6.18 -3.75
N ARG A 19 1.66 -6.31 -3.71
CA ARG A 19 2.40 -6.57 -2.48
C ARG A 19 3.42 -5.45 -2.28
N ARG A 20 3.36 -4.80 -1.11
CA ARG A 20 4.35 -3.85 -0.66
C ARG A 20 5.01 -4.36 0.60
N VAL A 21 6.32 -4.49 0.60
CA VAL A 21 7.14 -4.82 1.78
C VAL A 21 7.96 -3.59 2.13
N ASN A 22 7.69 -2.95 3.27
CA ASN A 22 8.42 -1.75 3.64
C ASN A 22 8.97 -1.80 5.06
N SER A 23 10.04 -1.01 5.28
CA SER A 23 10.58 -0.78 6.60
C SER A 23 9.76 0.28 7.34
N LEU A 24 9.42 -0.01 8.61
CA LEU A 24 8.83 0.97 9.54
C LEU A 24 9.91 1.83 10.24
N SER A 25 11.18 1.45 10.15
CA SER A 25 12.27 2.06 10.91
C SER A 25 12.38 3.59 10.78
N PRO A 26 12.09 4.22 9.62
CA PRO A 26 12.13 5.67 9.48
C PRO A 26 10.95 6.42 10.11
N PHE A 27 9.86 5.74 10.44
CA PHE A 27 8.62 6.38 10.88
C PHE A 27 8.63 6.68 12.38
N GLY A 28 7.88 7.73 12.79
CA GLY A 28 7.84 8.22 14.15
C GLY A 28 7.07 7.33 15.14
N PRO A 29 7.08 7.72 16.46
CA PRO A 29 6.51 6.90 17.53
C PRO A 29 5.03 6.54 17.34
N ALA A 30 4.21 7.47 16.83
CA ALA A 30 2.80 7.21 16.60
C ALA A 30 2.57 6.03 15.64
N VAL A 31 3.38 5.94 14.57
CA VAL A 31 3.30 4.80 13.64
C VAL A 31 3.71 3.50 14.33
N MET A 32 4.74 3.53 15.20
CA MET A 32 5.14 2.36 15.97
C MET A 32 4.00 1.85 16.87
N GLU A 33 3.30 2.74 17.54
CA GLU A 33 2.16 2.43 18.40
C GLU A 33 1.00 1.84 17.60
N GLU A 34 0.60 2.51 16.49
CA GLU A 34 -0.50 2.07 15.62
C GLU A 34 -0.24 0.71 14.96
N GLN A 35 1.03 0.35 14.77
CA GLN A 35 1.45 -0.93 14.19
C GLN A 35 1.74 -1.99 15.26
N GLY A 36 1.64 -1.66 16.54
CA GLY A 36 1.85 -2.58 17.65
C GLY A 36 3.29 -3.04 17.84
N VAL A 37 4.29 -2.25 17.41
CA VAL A 37 5.70 -2.58 17.54
C VAL A 37 6.09 -2.65 19.03
N GLY A 38 6.74 -3.76 19.43
CA GLY A 38 7.17 -4.02 20.80
C GLY A 38 6.10 -4.62 21.71
N LEU A 39 4.88 -4.85 21.21
CA LEU A 39 3.84 -5.56 21.95
C LEU A 39 4.10 -7.06 21.99
N SER A 40 3.64 -7.72 23.06
CA SER A 40 3.49 -9.16 23.06
C SER A 40 2.40 -9.58 22.08
N ILE A 41 2.44 -10.82 21.58
CA ILE A 41 1.43 -11.35 20.66
C ILE A 41 0.02 -11.17 21.23
N LYS A 42 -0.16 -11.49 22.53
CA LYS A 42 -1.46 -11.37 23.21
C LYS A 42 -1.96 -9.93 23.26
N ALA A 43 -1.07 -8.97 23.55
CA ALA A 43 -1.45 -7.55 23.58
C ALA A 43 -1.78 -7.03 22.18
N PHE A 44 -1.08 -7.50 21.16
CA PHE A 44 -1.40 -7.19 19.77
C PHE A 44 -2.77 -7.72 19.37
N GLU A 45 -3.07 -8.98 19.65
CA GLU A 45 -4.37 -9.59 19.35
C GLU A 45 -5.51 -8.86 20.06
N GLN A 46 -5.31 -8.48 21.31
CA GLN A 46 -6.28 -7.66 22.05
C GLN A 46 -6.48 -6.29 21.41
N GLY A 47 -5.40 -5.62 20.99
CA GLY A 47 -5.48 -4.32 20.33
C GLY A 47 -6.16 -4.37 18.95
N VAL A 48 -6.06 -5.50 18.25
CA VAL A 48 -6.83 -5.75 17.01
C VAL A 48 -8.31 -5.94 17.33
N GLU A 49 -8.64 -6.69 18.38
CA GLU A 49 -10.01 -6.99 18.76
C GLU A 49 -10.77 -5.75 19.26
N ASP A 50 -10.12 -4.91 20.07
CA ASP A 50 -10.73 -3.70 20.63
C ASP A 50 -10.59 -2.46 19.73
N GLY A 51 -9.87 -2.58 18.61
CA GLY A 51 -9.69 -1.52 17.63
C GLY A 51 -8.69 -0.44 18.06
N SER A 52 -7.87 -0.65 19.09
CA SER A 52 -6.83 0.28 19.50
C SER A 52 -5.61 0.25 18.56
N LEU A 53 -5.42 -0.82 17.79
CA LEU A 53 -4.43 -0.89 16.74
C LEU A 53 -5.09 -0.60 15.39
N ALA A 54 -4.72 0.51 14.76
CA ALA A 54 -5.27 0.91 13.45
C ALA A 54 -4.61 0.17 12.29
N GLY A 55 -3.32 -0.16 12.42
CA GLY A 55 -2.54 -0.69 11.31
C GLY A 55 -2.44 0.33 10.18
N HIS A 56 -2.44 -0.16 8.94
CA HIS A 56 -2.44 0.68 7.74
C HIS A 56 -3.86 0.85 7.18
N VAL A 57 -4.29 2.09 6.98
CA VAL A 57 -5.64 2.43 6.51
C VAL A 57 -5.65 2.60 4.99
N GLY A 58 -6.80 2.38 4.33
CA GLY A 58 -6.99 2.67 2.89
C GLY A 58 -7.00 1.44 1.97
N PHE A 59 -7.10 0.23 2.53
CA PHE A 59 -7.19 -0.99 1.70
C PHE A 59 -8.50 -1.06 0.90
N ALA A 60 -9.62 -0.72 1.54
CA ALA A 60 -10.94 -0.74 0.89
C ALA A 60 -10.99 0.23 -0.30
N GLU A 61 -10.46 1.44 -0.12
CA GLU A 61 -10.38 2.47 -1.15
C GLU A 61 -9.47 2.05 -2.30
N SER A 62 -8.34 1.41 -1.99
CA SER A 62 -7.42 0.91 -3.01
C SER A 62 -8.00 -0.25 -3.82
N VAL A 63 -8.69 -1.18 -3.17
CA VAL A 63 -9.43 -2.26 -3.83
C VAL A 63 -10.56 -1.68 -4.69
N GLY A 64 -11.32 -0.72 -4.14
CA GLY A 64 -12.40 -0.02 -4.85
C GLY A 64 -11.89 0.69 -6.11
N MET A 65 -10.79 1.43 -6.03
CA MET A 65 -10.19 2.12 -7.16
C MET A 65 -9.73 1.15 -8.27
N ILE A 66 -9.11 0.02 -7.91
CA ILE A 66 -8.70 -0.99 -8.89
C ILE A 66 -9.93 -1.62 -9.54
N ALA A 67 -10.94 -1.98 -8.76
CA ALA A 67 -12.17 -2.57 -9.26
C ALA A 67 -12.92 -1.63 -10.20
N GLU A 68 -13.07 -0.35 -9.83
CA GLU A 68 -13.70 0.67 -10.66
C GLU A 68 -12.98 0.83 -12.01
N ALA A 69 -11.64 0.91 -11.98
CA ALA A 69 -10.84 1.04 -13.20
C ALA A 69 -11.00 -0.16 -14.16
N LEU A 70 -11.20 -1.36 -13.61
CA LEU A 70 -11.35 -2.61 -14.38
C LEU A 70 -12.83 -2.93 -14.69
N GLY A 71 -13.77 -2.11 -14.28
CA GLY A 71 -15.20 -2.36 -14.45
C GLY A 71 -15.71 -3.53 -13.61
N TRP A 72 -15.04 -3.87 -12.52
CA TRP A 72 -15.43 -4.95 -11.62
C TRP A 72 -16.33 -4.47 -10.49
N LYS A 73 -17.34 -5.25 -10.17
CA LYS A 73 -18.19 -5.01 -9.01
C LYS A 73 -17.75 -5.93 -7.87
N VAL A 74 -17.10 -5.36 -6.87
CA VAL A 74 -16.73 -6.10 -5.66
C VAL A 74 -17.99 -6.44 -4.87
N ASP A 75 -18.22 -7.73 -4.64
CA ASP A 75 -19.34 -8.25 -3.87
C ASP A 75 -18.96 -8.55 -2.42
N LYS A 76 -17.68 -8.70 -2.13
CA LYS A 76 -17.14 -8.92 -0.78
C LYS A 76 -15.75 -8.31 -0.66
N PHE A 77 -15.49 -7.64 0.46
CA PHE A 77 -14.17 -7.18 0.87
C PHE A 77 -13.82 -7.80 2.22
N GLU A 78 -12.61 -8.32 2.34
CA GLU A 78 -12.06 -8.84 3.59
C GLU A 78 -10.73 -8.17 3.88
N GLN A 79 -10.51 -7.81 5.14
CA GLN A 79 -9.25 -7.27 5.62
C GLN A 79 -8.81 -8.05 6.85
N GLN A 80 -7.51 -8.34 6.93
CA GLN A 80 -6.91 -9.01 8.07
C GLN A 80 -5.64 -8.27 8.48
N MET A 81 -5.35 -8.32 9.78
CA MET A 81 -4.13 -7.79 10.37
C MET A 81 -3.51 -8.89 11.25
N LYS A 82 -2.26 -9.25 10.97
CA LYS A 82 -1.52 -10.29 11.69
C LYS A 82 -0.18 -9.76 12.17
N PRO A 83 0.27 -10.12 13.39
CA PRO A 83 1.56 -9.67 13.88
C PRO A 83 2.71 -10.31 13.08
N ILE A 84 3.76 -9.54 12.87
CA ILE A 84 5.07 -10.05 12.46
C ILE A 84 5.91 -10.16 13.72
N VAL A 85 6.13 -11.39 14.18
CA VAL A 85 6.90 -11.67 15.40
C VAL A 85 8.37 -11.86 15.02
N THR A 86 9.26 -11.19 15.76
CA THR A 86 10.71 -11.30 15.52
C THR A 86 11.33 -12.41 16.35
N THR A 87 12.36 -13.05 15.82
CA THR A 87 13.17 -14.04 16.56
C THR A 87 14.44 -13.46 17.16
N VAL A 88 14.74 -12.19 16.85
CA VAL A 88 15.89 -11.44 17.33
C VAL A 88 15.47 -10.07 17.85
N ASP A 89 16.25 -9.48 18.75
CA ASP A 89 16.00 -8.10 19.18
C ASP A 89 16.19 -7.14 18.00
N ARG A 90 15.20 -6.29 17.73
CA ARG A 90 15.26 -5.27 16.68
C ARG A 90 15.08 -3.89 17.28
N LYS A 91 15.89 -2.95 16.83
CA LYS A 91 15.87 -1.58 17.30
C LYS A 91 15.96 -0.60 16.13
N SER A 92 14.98 0.28 16.03
CA SER A 92 14.98 1.45 15.15
C SER A 92 15.09 2.74 15.97
N PRO A 93 15.18 3.92 15.34
CA PRO A 93 15.19 5.19 16.06
C PRO A 93 13.98 5.40 16.98
N TYR A 94 12.82 4.84 16.65
CA TYR A 94 11.55 5.11 17.33
C TYR A 94 10.84 3.84 17.81
N GLY A 95 11.38 2.64 17.54
CA GLY A 95 10.76 1.37 17.92
C GLY A 95 11.78 0.37 18.43
N PHE A 96 11.31 -0.52 19.31
CA PHE A 96 12.08 -1.63 19.81
C PHE A 96 11.17 -2.86 19.98
N ALA A 97 11.62 -4.01 19.47
CA ALA A 97 10.95 -5.29 19.64
C ALA A 97 11.98 -6.32 20.13
N LYS A 98 11.70 -6.98 21.25
CA LYS A 98 12.51 -8.12 21.70
C LYS A 98 12.20 -9.36 20.90
N ALA A 99 13.10 -10.30 20.89
CA ALA A 99 12.82 -11.65 20.41
C ALA A 99 11.57 -12.22 21.08
N GLY A 100 10.59 -12.62 20.27
CA GLY A 100 9.26 -13.08 20.71
C GLY A 100 8.18 -12.00 20.69
N ASP A 101 8.53 -10.72 20.55
CA ASP A 101 7.57 -9.62 20.46
C ASP A 101 7.26 -9.25 19.00
N VAL A 102 6.28 -8.40 18.83
CA VAL A 102 5.81 -7.90 17.52
C VAL A 102 6.79 -6.85 16.98
N ALA A 103 7.38 -7.10 15.82
CA ALA A 103 8.26 -6.18 15.11
C ALA A 103 7.52 -5.36 14.04
N GLY A 104 6.26 -5.67 13.79
CA GLY A 104 5.44 -5.03 12.79
C GLY A 104 4.18 -5.82 12.48
N VAL A 105 3.53 -5.50 11.38
CA VAL A 105 2.24 -6.06 11.01
C VAL A 105 2.23 -6.50 9.55
N ASN A 106 1.59 -7.64 9.27
CA ASN A 106 1.22 -8.03 7.92
C ASN A 106 -0.28 -7.82 7.74
N MET A 107 -0.64 -6.88 6.90
CA MET A 107 -2.03 -6.61 6.54
C MET A 107 -2.36 -7.15 5.16
N THR A 108 -3.58 -7.63 5.01
CA THR A 108 -4.12 -8.04 3.72
C THR A 108 -5.48 -7.39 3.49
N GLY A 109 -5.76 -7.01 2.23
CA GLY A 109 -7.06 -6.53 1.78
C GLY A 109 -7.46 -7.29 0.52
N GLN A 110 -8.59 -7.99 0.57
CA GLN A 110 -9.01 -8.93 -0.47
C GLN A 110 -10.37 -8.54 -1.04
N GLY A 111 -10.41 -8.28 -2.34
CA GLY A 111 -11.64 -7.99 -3.09
C GLY A 111 -12.10 -9.19 -3.91
N TYR A 112 -13.35 -9.58 -3.70
CA TYR A 112 -13.99 -10.69 -4.40
C TYR A 112 -15.00 -10.16 -5.42
N VAL A 113 -15.05 -10.80 -6.58
CA VAL A 113 -16.00 -10.50 -7.66
C VAL A 113 -16.63 -11.82 -8.10
N ASN A 114 -17.95 -11.93 -8.02
CA ASN A 114 -18.70 -13.17 -8.26
C ASN A 114 -18.20 -14.35 -7.40
N GLY A 115 -17.81 -14.06 -6.14
CA GLY A 115 -17.28 -15.04 -5.21
C GLY A 115 -15.83 -15.46 -5.43
N GLU A 116 -15.16 -14.97 -6.46
CA GLU A 116 -13.75 -15.24 -6.74
C GLU A 116 -12.84 -14.11 -6.25
N LEU A 117 -11.69 -14.46 -5.63
CA LEU A 117 -10.66 -13.49 -5.26
C LEU A 117 -10.03 -12.89 -6.51
N LYS A 118 -10.31 -11.63 -6.77
CA LYS A 118 -9.80 -10.88 -7.94
C LYS A 118 -8.73 -9.86 -7.60
N ILE A 119 -8.81 -9.26 -6.43
CA ILE A 119 -7.84 -8.26 -5.98
C ILE A 119 -7.27 -8.71 -4.63
N ASP A 120 -5.96 -8.91 -4.58
CA ASP A 120 -5.24 -9.36 -3.39
C ASP A 120 -4.14 -8.35 -3.04
N MET A 121 -4.34 -7.62 -1.96
CA MET A 121 -3.38 -6.64 -1.46
C MET A 121 -2.69 -7.16 -0.21
N ILE A 122 -1.35 -7.13 -0.20
CA ILE A 122 -0.52 -7.71 0.86
C ILE A 122 0.51 -6.65 1.29
N HIS A 123 0.51 -6.29 2.57
CA HIS A 123 1.39 -5.22 3.07
C HIS A 123 2.07 -5.61 4.40
N PRO A 124 3.12 -6.44 4.36
CA PRO A 124 3.99 -6.61 5.51
C PRO A 124 4.87 -5.36 5.70
N GLN A 125 4.83 -4.81 6.90
CA GLN A 125 5.62 -3.67 7.31
C GLN A 125 6.18 -3.93 8.72
N GLN A 126 7.48 -3.68 8.91
CA GLN A 126 8.16 -4.02 10.15
C GLN A 126 9.45 -3.20 10.34
N ILE A 127 9.90 -3.08 11.57
CA ILE A 127 11.21 -2.45 11.84
C ILE A 127 12.34 -3.41 11.47
N GLU A 128 13.44 -2.88 10.94
CA GLU A 128 14.68 -3.60 10.61
C GLU A 128 14.44 -4.95 9.89
N PRO A 129 13.71 -4.97 8.75
CA PRO A 129 13.31 -6.21 8.08
C PRO A 129 14.48 -7.07 7.65
N GLU A 130 15.60 -6.47 7.28
CA GLU A 130 16.79 -7.16 6.79
C GLU A 130 17.44 -8.04 7.85
N MET A 131 17.24 -7.77 9.15
CA MET A 131 17.81 -8.57 10.24
C MET A 131 17.33 -10.03 10.21
N GLU A 132 16.20 -10.31 9.59
CA GLU A 132 15.69 -11.68 9.36
C GLU A 132 15.51 -11.98 7.87
N GLY A 133 16.32 -11.35 7.00
CA GLY A 133 16.40 -11.64 5.58
C GLY A 133 15.18 -11.20 4.76
N THR A 134 14.35 -10.30 5.30
CA THR A 134 13.23 -9.73 4.55
C THR A 134 13.71 -8.53 3.76
N HIS A 135 13.65 -8.62 2.43
CA HIS A 135 13.97 -7.50 1.55
C HIS A 135 12.72 -6.67 1.25
N THR A 136 12.88 -5.34 1.26
CA THR A 136 11.82 -4.39 0.96
C THR A 136 11.60 -4.29 -0.55
N GLY A 137 10.37 -3.93 -0.96
CA GLY A 137 10.02 -3.81 -2.38
C GLY A 137 8.53 -3.64 -2.63
N ASP A 138 8.20 -3.14 -3.82
CA ASP A 138 6.84 -3.08 -4.35
C ASP A 138 6.69 -4.10 -5.48
N TYR A 139 5.69 -4.95 -5.40
CA TYR A 139 5.46 -6.03 -6.37
C TYR A 139 4.02 -5.98 -6.87
N ILE A 140 3.83 -6.02 -8.19
CA ILE A 140 2.52 -6.03 -8.82
C ILE A 140 2.49 -7.19 -9.80
N VAL A 141 1.48 -8.05 -9.66
CA VAL A 141 1.24 -9.17 -10.57
C VAL A 141 -0.19 -9.07 -11.08
N LEU A 142 -0.33 -9.00 -12.38
CA LEU A 142 -1.59 -9.03 -13.10
C LEU A 142 -1.65 -10.34 -13.90
N LYS A 143 -2.65 -11.17 -13.63
CA LYS A 143 -2.91 -12.37 -14.42
C LYS A 143 -3.96 -12.08 -15.49
N GLY A 144 -3.74 -12.58 -16.67
CA GLY A 144 -4.63 -12.37 -17.82
C GLY A 144 -3.89 -12.51 -19.14
N THR A 145 -4.20 -11.67 -20.12
CA THR A 145 -3.61 -11.70 -21.46
C THR A 145 -3.02 -10.35 -21.84
N PRO A 146 -1.68 -10.24 -21.95
CA PRO A 146 -0.66 -11.14 -21.38
C PRO A 146 -0.60 -11.05 -19.85
N ASN A 147 0.11 -11.96 -19.17
CA ASN A 147 0.47 -11.77 -17.78
C ASN A 147 1.48 -10.63 -17.66
N VAL A 148 1.32 -9.79 -16.63
CA VAL A 148 2.25 -8.67 -16.33
C VAL A 148 2.76 -8.81 -14.91
N SER A 149 4.07 -8.65 -14.73
CA SER A 149 4.70 -8.60 -13.42
C SER A 149 5.69 -7.46 -13.37
N MET A 150 5.63 -6.68 -12.28
CA MET A 150 6.55 -5.57 -12.00
C MET A 150 7.09 -5.69 -10.59
N ALA A 151 8.37 -5.38 -10.42
CA ALA A 151 9.02 -5.27 -9.12
C ALA A 151 9.82 -3.96 -9.06
N ILE A 152 9.75 -3.28 -7.92
CA ILE A 152 10.57 -2.10 -7.59
C ILE A 152 11.34 -2.46 -6.33
N ASN A 153 12.67 -2.48 -6.40
CA ASN A 153 13.56 -2.87 -5.30
C ASN A 153 14.69 -1.84 -5.14
N PRO A 154 14.89 -1.28 -3.93
CA PRO A 154 13.97 -1.37 -2.79
C PRO A 154 12.63 -0.71 -3.11
N GLU A 155 11.69 -0.74 -2.16
CA GLU A 155 10.39 -0.07 -2.33
C GLU A 155 10.52 1.44 -2.54
N VAL A 156 9.51 2.04 -3.15
CA VAL A 156 9.41 3.51 -3.19
C VAL A 156 9.28 4.03 -1.76
N ASP A 157 10.18 4.91 -1.32
CA ASP A 157 10.05 5.56 -0.02
C ASP A 157 8.66 6.21 0.11
N GLY A 158 7.91 5.77 1.14
CA GLY A 158 6.52 6.17 1.31
C GLY A 158 6.34 7.67 1.58
N GLY A 159 7.28 8.27 2.31
CA GLY A 159 7.26 9.70 2.61
C GLY A 159 7.54 10.53 1.36
N ILE A 160 8.64 10.22 0.67
CA ILE A 160 9.04 10.91 -0.56
C ILE A 160 8.01 10.70 -1.67
N GLY A 161 7.55 9.46 -1.85
CA GLY A 161 6.58 9.12 -2.90
C GLY A 161 5.24 9.85 -2.72
N THR A 162 4.76 9.96 -1.48
CA THR A 162 3.52 10.69 -1.16
C THR A 162 3.66 12.18 -1.46
N ILE A 163 4.77 12.82 -1.03
CA ILE A 163 5.03 14.24 -1.31
C ILE A 163 5.15 14.46 -2.82
N ALA A 164 5.92 13.63 -3.51
CA ALA A 164 6.11 13.73 -4.94
C ALA A 164 4.79 13.61 -5.71
N MET A 165 3.97 12.61 -5.37
CA MET A 165 2.67 12.40 -5.98
C MET A 165 1.76 13.62 -5.78
N MET A 166 1.68 14.12 -4.55
CA MET A 166 0.84 15.27 -4.22
C MET A 166 1.26 16.52 -4.98
N VAL A 167 2.56 16.83 -5.02
CA VAL A 167 3.10 18.01 -5.71
C VAL A 167 2.91 17.90 -7.22
N ASN A 168 3.26 16.77 -7.82
CA ASN A 168 3.14 16.56 -9.27
C ASN A 168 1.69 16.60 -9.77
N MET A 169 0.72 16.36 -8.90
CA MET A 169 -0.70 16.40 -9.28
C MET A 169 -1.34 17.80 -9.17
N ILE A 170 -0.69 18.79 -8.56
CA ILE A 170 -1.23 20.15 -8.39
C ILE A 170 -1.77 20.73 -9.70
N PRO A 171 -1.00 20.83 -10.82
CA PRO A 171 -1.53 21.41 -12.04
C PRO A 171 -2.67 20.60 -12.66
N HIS A 172 -2.66 19.29 -12.51
CA HIS A 172 -3.73 18.42 -13.01
C HIS A 172 -5.05 18.63 -12.24
N VAL A 173 -4.97 18.86 -10.92
CA VAL A 173 -6.16 19.19 -10.11
C VAL A 173 -6.68 20.58 -10.46
N ILE A 174 -5.81 21.58 -10.69
CA ILE A 174 -6.21 22.93 -11.10
C ILE A 174 -6.93 22.91 -12.45
N ASN A 175 -6.42 22.13 -13.41
CA ASN A 175 -7.01 22.03 -14.76
C ASN A 175 -8.25 21.13 -14.80
N ALA A 176 -8.54 20.37 -13.75
CA ALA A 176 -9.68 19.47 -13.74
C ALA A 176 -11.01 20.21 -13.70
N ARG A 177 -12.05 19.62 -14.29
CA ARG A 177 -13.41 20.13 -14.13
C ARG A 177 -13.82 20.14 -12.66
N PRO A 178 -14.58 21.14 -12.19
CA PRO A 178 -15.07 21.19 -10.82
C PRO A 178 -15.78 19.90 -10.37
N GLY A 179 -15.61 19.56 -9.10
CA GLY A 179 -16.20 18.38 -8.45
C GLY A 179 -15.16 17.52 -7.75
N LEU A 180 -15.64 16.49 -7.03
CA LEU A 180 -14.76 15.49 -6.43
C LEU A 180 -14.07 14.70 -7.54
N LYS A 181 -12.74 14.54 -7.42
CA LYS A 181 -11.88 13.82 -8.36
C LYS A 181 -11.10 12.75 -7.66
N THR A 182 -10.96 11.63 -8.32
CA THR A 182 -10.08 10.54 -7.93
C THR A 182 -8.86 10.49 -8.87
N MET A 183 -7.90 9.64 -8.55
CA MET A 183 -6.75 9.40 -9.43
C MET A 183 -7.13 8.73 -10.76
N LEU A 184 -8.36 8.22 -10.90
CA LEU A 184 -8.89 7.68 -12.17
C LEU A 184 -9.42 8.77 -13.10
N ASP A 185 -9.78 9.94 -12.55
CA ASP A 185 -10.29 11.07 -13.31
C ASP A 185 -9.21 12.01 -13.84
N LEU A 186 -7.99 11.85 -13.32
CA LEU A 186 -6.86 12.74 -13.59
C LEU A 186 -5.85 12.08 -14.54
N PRO A 187 -5.04 12.87 -15.26
CA PRO A 187 -3.97 12.34 -16.09
C PRO A 187 -2.99 11.45 -15.30
N VAL A 188 -2.35 10.51 -15.98
CA VAL A 188 -1.31 9.66 -15.40
C VAL A 188 -0.24 10.53 -14.74
N PRO A 189 0.08 10.31 -13.45
CA PRO A 189 1.10 11.07 -12.74
C PRO A 189 2.47 10.94 -13.41
N ARG A 190 3.19 12.07 -13.47
CA ARG A 190 4.57 12.10 -13.92
C ARG A 190 5.33 13.18 -13.16
N ALA A 191 6.64 13.01 -13.04
CA ALA A 191 7.49 14.07 -12.50
C ALA A 191 7.46 15.30 -13.40
N ILE A 192 7.19 16.47 -12.82
CA ILE A 192 7.22 17.76 -13.50
C ILE A 192 8.56 18.39 -13.18
N MET A 193 9.49 18.37 -14.15
CA MET A 193 10.88 18.81 -13.98
C MET A 193 11.09 20.29 -14.30
N GLY A 194 10.06 20.97 -14.78
CA GLY A 194 10.07 22.40 -15.08
C GLY A 194 9.20 23.22 -14.13
N ASP A 195 8.87 24.44 -14.55
CA ASP A 195 7.92 25.27 -13.83
C ASP A 195 6.49 24.72 -14.03
N MET A 196 5.90 24.20 -12.97
CA MET A 196 4.56 23.60 -13.07
C MET A 196 3.45 24.60 -13.39
N ARG A 197 3.72 25.93 -13.26
CA ARG A 197 2.79 26.98 -13.69
C ARG A 197 2.57 26.98 -15.20
N ASP A 198 3.56 26.52 -15.97
CA ASP A 198 3.45 26.39 -17.42
C ASP A 198 2.49 25.29 -17.86
N MET A 199 2.09 24.42 -16.93
CA MET A 199 1.13 23.34 -17.17
C MET A 199 -0.31 23.72 -16.82
N ILE A 200 -0.54 24.93 -16.27
CA ILE A 200 -1.89 25.41 -15.94
C ILE A 200 -2.53 25.98 -17.19
N GLU A 201 -3.69 25.43 -17.57
CA GLU A 201 -4.49 25.91 -18.69
C GLU A 201 -5.04 27.30 -18.36
N LYS A 202 -5.01 28.21 -19.36
CA LYS A 202 -5.48 29.61 -19.23
C LYS A 202 -6.93 29.72 -19.58
#